data_ef3b1d3f559479ff73642128eb575359
#
_entry.id   ef3b1d3f559479ff73642128eb575359
#
_cell.length_a   1.000
_cell.length_b   1.000
_cell.length_c   1.000
_cell.angle_alpha   90.00
_cell.angle_beta   90.00
_cell.angle_gamma   90.00
#
_symmetry.space_group_name_H-M   'P 1'
#
loop_
_entity.id
_entity.type
_entity.pdbx_description
1 polymer ?
#
loop_
_entity_poly.entity_id
_entity_poly.type
_entity_poly.pdbx_seq_one_letter_code
_entity_poly.pdbx_strand_id
1 'polypeptide(L)'
;MLFRSDIPTADIEMRHAMSLVRIKILKNEYMGEGIVSNIRFDNVITRMTLDIRRETNSPLIFDFSSRGSLQAGGNYHLNDADPVVVETILPPVYGYDQKAAVSFTIDGKEYAYEFHRDHEWEAGMKYTYTLKMTGNYNSPVNMEQADIDVEYWSR
;
A
#
# COMPACT_ATOMS: atom_id res chain seq x y z
N MET A 1 38.88 -0.40 45.13
CA MET A 1 38.80 -0.18 43.68
C MET A 1 37.34 -0.42 43.26
N LEU A 2 36.55 0.66 43.07
CA LEU A 2 35.14 0.57 42.69
C LEU A 2 35.09 0.50 41.15
N PHE A 3 34.74 -0.66 40.60
CA PHE A 3 34.39 -0.78 39.21
C PHE A 3 32.98 -0.19 39.05
N ARG A 4 32.89 1.05 38.61
CA ARG A 4 31.66 1.55 37.99
C ARG A 4 31.55 0.89 36.62
N SER A 5 30.66 -0.06 36.50
CA SER A 5 30.16 -0.46 35.18
C SER A 5 29.16 0.62 34.74
N ASP A 6 29.65 1.68 34.12
CA ASP A 6 28.78 2.54 33.33
C ASP A 6 28.38 1.72 32.12
N ILE A 7 27.27 1.01 32.24
CA ILE A 7 26.62 0.38 31.06
C ILE A 7 26.07 1.57 30.28
N PRO A 8 26.61 1.89 29.10
CA PRO A 8 26.06 2.96 28.30
C PRO A 8 24.62 2.57 27.92
N THR A 9 23.65 3.31 28.46
CA THR A 9 22.26 3.22 28.03
C THR A 9 22.13 4.06 26.77
N ALA A 10 21.66 3.46 25.69
CA ALA A 10 21.32 4.16 24.46
C ALA A 10 19.79 4.14 24.32
N ASP A 11 19.20 5.31 24.23
CA ASP A 11 17.80 5.46 23.85
C ASP A 11 17.71 5.33 22.32
N ILE A 12 17.03 4.27 21.86
CA ILE A 12 16.84 4.04 20.42
C ILE A 12 15.39 4.37 20.08
N GLU A 13 15.19 5.44 19.33
CA GLU A 13 13.90 5.76 18.74
C GLU A 13 13.77 5.04 17.37
N MET A 14 12.79 4.15 17.28
CA MET A 14 12.48 3.45 16.03
C MET A 14 11.30 4.12 15.33
N ARG A 15 11.45 4.40 14.04
CA ARG A 15 10.40 4.95 13.18
C ARG A 15 10.17 4.02 11.99
N HIS A 16 8.94 4.00 11.48
CA HIS A 16 8.66 3.29 10.25
C HIS A 16 9.38 3.97 9.08
N ALA A 17 10.25 3.21 8.40
CA ALA A 17 10.98 3.69 7.23
C ALA A 17 10.18 3.52 5.92
N MET A 18 9.07 2.81 5.98
CA MET A 18 8.19 2.47 4.87
C MET A 18 6.83 3.13 5.04
N SER A 19 6.02 3.07 3.99
CA SER A 19 4.62 3.48 4.00
C SER A 19 3.71 2.26 4.09
N LEU A 20 2.59 2.35 4.80
CA LEU A 20 1.55 1.33 4.79
C LEU A 20 0.47 1.74 3.79
N VAL A 21 0.20 0.91 2.80
CA VAL A 21 -0.85 1.15 1.81
C VAL A 21 -1.96 0.13 2.01
N ARG A 22 -3.16 0.64 2.26
CA ARG A 22 -4.39 -0.13 2.47
C ARG A 22 -5.36 0.14 1.34
N ILE A 23 -5.88 -0.91 0.74
CA ILE A 23 -6.95 -0.86 -0.24
C ILE A 23 -8.22 -1.43 0.38
N LYS A 24 -9.29 -0.65 0.36
CA LYS A 24 -10.64 -1.10 0.70
C LYS A 24 -11.45 -1.20 -0.58
N ILE A 25 -11.97 -2.37 -0.90
CA ILE A 25 -12.84 -2.58 -2.05
C ILE A 25 -14.26 -2.77 -1.53
N LEU A 26 -15.16 -1.87 -1.91
CA LEU A 26 -16.57 -1.89 -1.54
C LEU A 26 -17.38 -2.49 -2.70
N LYS A 27 -18.31 -3.39 -2.37
CA LYS A 27 -19.22 -3.98 -3.35
C LYS A 27 -20.11 -2.92 -4.00
N ASN A 28 -20.59 -1.97 -3.19
CA ASN A 28 -21.50 -0.91 -3.63
C ASN A 28 -22.65 -1.49 -4.46
N GLU A 29 -22.82 -1.07 -5.71
CA GLU A 29 -23.87 -1.53 -6.61
C GLU A 29 -23.44 -2.67 -7.55
N TYR A 30 -22.34 -3.34 -7.23
CA TYR A 30 -21.87 -4.48 -8.02
C TYR A 30 -22.81 -5.68 -7.86
N MET A 31 -23.35 -6.16 -8.99
CA MET A 31 -24.37 -7.21 -9.03
C MET A 31 -23.81 -8.63 -9.28
N GLY A 32 -22.49 -8.77 -9.36
CA GLY A 32 -21.84 -10.06 -9.55
C GLY A 32 -21.69 -10.85 -8.26
N GLU A 33 -21.10 -12.03 -8.35
CA GLU A 33 -20.78 -12.88 -7.20
C GLU A 33 -19.79 -12.21 -6.24
N GLY A 34 -18.82 -11.48 -6.79
CA GLY A 34 -17.89 -10.67 -6.01
C GLY A 34 -16.67 -11.44 -5.51
N ILE A 35 -16.24 -12.47 -6.23
CA ILE A 35 -15.00 -13.20 -5.89
C ILE A 35 -13.79 -12.36 -6.32
N VAL A 36 -13.09 -11.77 -5.36
CA VAL A 36 -11.87 -10.98 -5.56
C VAL A 36 -10.64 -11.88 -5.42
N SER A 37 -9.77 -11.85 -6.41
CA SER A 37 -8.55 -12.65 -6.43
C SER A 37 -7.39 -11.89 -7.12
N ASN A 38 -6.20 -12.48 -7.11
CA ASN A 38 -5.02 -11.96 -7.80
C ASN A 38 -4.69 -10.49 -7.49
N ILE A 39 -4.84 -10.09 -6.24
CA ILE A 39 -4.54 -8.72 -5.82
C ILE A 39 -3.03 -8.51 -5.83
N ARG A 40 -2.57 -7.52 -6.59
CA ARG A 40 -1.15 -7.18 -6.70
C ARG A 40 -0.95 -5.67 -6.81
N PHE A 41 0.18 -5.21 -6.33
CA PHE A 41 0.65 -3.85 -6.54
C PHE A 41 1.69 -3.88 -7.65
N ASP A 42 1.41 -3.16 -8.73
CA ASP A 42 2.21 -3.14 -9.94
C ASP A 42 3.08 -1.88 -10.01
N ASN A 43 4.22 -2.02 -10.66
CA ASN A 43 5.18 -0.94 -10.88
C ASN A 43 5.69 -0.28 -9.58
N VAL A 44 5.81 -1.05 -8.52
CA VAL A 44 6.38 -0.61 -7.24
C VAL A 44 7.89 -0.92 -7.17
N ILE A 45 8.64 -0.13 -6.39
CA ILE A 45 10.05 -0.40 -6.15
C ILE A 45 10.16 -1.66 -5.30
N THR A 46 10.93 -2.64 -5.75
CA THR A 46 11.09 -3.94 -5.09
C THR A 46 12.43 -4.11 -4.38
N ARG A 47 13.37 -3.19 -4.61
CA ARG A 47 14.69 -3.23 -3.97
C ARG A 47 15.06 -1.88 -3.39
N MET A 48 15.51 -1.90 -2.14
CA MET A 48 16.04 -0.74 -1.44
C MET A 48 17.12 -1.17 -0.44
N THR A 49 17.97 -0.24 -0.05
CA THR A 49 18.98 -0.43 0.97
C THR A 49 18.73 0.52 2.13
N LEU A 50 18.74 0.02 3.34
CA LEU A 50 18.71 0.83 4.56
C LEU A 50 20.15 1.08 5.03
N ASP A 51 20.59 2.33 5.01
CA ASP A 51 21.89 2.73 5.58
C ASP A 51 21.67 3.33 6.97
N ILE A 52 21.84 2.51 7.99
CA ILE A 52 21.67 2.89 9.39
C ILE A 52 22.73 3.88 9.90
N ARG A 53 23.81 4.11 9.14
CA ARG A 53 24.87 5.05 9.47
C ARG A 53 24.58 6.47 8.98
N ARG A 54 23.56 6.63 8.15
CA ARG A 54 23.17 7.93 7.64
C ARG A 54 22.39 8.70 8.70
N GLU A 55 22.97 9.81 9.14
CA GLU A 55 22.29 10.81 9.99
C GLU A 55 21.33 11.69 9.18
N THR A 56 20.52 11.10 8.31
CA THR A 56 19.56 11.81 7.47
C THR A 56 18.14 11.39 7.80
N ASN A 57 17.16 12.27 7.54
CA ASN A 57 15.73 11.96 7.71
C ASN A 57 15.23 10.85 6.79
N SER A 58 16.02 10.43 5.80
CA SER A 58 15.71 9.32 4.89
C SER A 58 16.94 8.40 4.77
N PRO A 59 17.05 7.38 5.64
CA PRO A 59 18.13 6.39 5.56
C PRO A 59 17.95 5.37 4.43
N LEU A 60 16.85 5.44 3.68
CA LEU A 60 16.57 4.53 2.58
C LEU A 60 17.19 5.01 1.27
N ILE A 61 17.85 4.09 0.59
CA ILE A 61 18.38 4.26 -0.76
C ILE A 61 17.54 3.38 -1.69
N PHE A 62 16.83 3.99 -2.62
CA PHE A 62 15.96 3.30 -3.56
C PHE A 62 16.69 2.92 -4.83
N ASP A 63 16.49 1.68 -5.28
CA ASP A 63 16.87 1.25 -6.62
C ASP A 63 15.67 1.47 -7.57
N PHE A 64 15.61 2.63 -8.18
CA PHE A 64 14.52 3.00 -9.10
C PHE A 64 14.47 2.13 -10.36
N SER A 65 15.53 1.38 -10.67
CA SER A 65 15.54 0.43 -11.78
C SER A 65 14.86 -0.90 -11.43
N SER A 66 14.69 -1.19 -10.14
CA SER A 66 14.11 -2.44 -9.64
C SER A 66 12.61 -2.30 -9.40
N ARG A 67 11.84 -2.05 -10.45
CA ARG A 67 10.38 -2.03 -10.38
C ARG A 67 9.79 -3.38 -10.71
N GLY A 68 8.68 -3.72 -10.04
CA GLY A 68 8.02 -5.00 -10.22
C GLY A 68 6.63 -5.02 -9.62
N SER A 69 6.08 -6.22 -9.53
CA SER A 69 4.77 -6.48 -8.93
C SER A 69 4.91 -7.22 -7.62
N LEU A 70 4.15 -6.80 -6.61
CA LEU A 70 4.02 -7.45 -5.31
C LEU A 70 2.63 -8.07 -5.17
N GLN A 71 2.57 -9.39 -4.98
CA GLN A 71 1.33 -10.06 -4.65
C GLN A 71 0.92 -9.70 -3.22
N ALA A 72 -0.32 -9.23 -3.04
CA ALA A 72 -0.76 -8.65 -1.77
C ALA A 72 -1.97 -9.34 -1.15
N GLY A 73 -2.46 -10.43 -1.70
CA GLY A 73 -3.63 -11.06 -1.11
C GLY A 73 -3.99 -12.42 -1.68
N GLY A 74 -4.98 -13.04 -1.03
CA GLY A 74 -5.59 -14.30 -1.41
C GLY A 74 -6.90 -14.11 -2.17
N ASN A 75 -7.86 -15.01 -1.92
CA ASN A 75 -9.21 -14.93 -2.43
C ASN A 75 -10.13 -14.36 -1.35
N TYR A 76 -10.94 -13.39 -1.73
CA TYR A 76 -11.89 -12.73 -0.86
C TYR A 76 -13.26 -12.71 -1.52
N HIS A 77 -14.28 -12.49 -0.73
CA HIS A 77 -15.65 -12.34 -1.22
C HIS A 77 -16.17 -10.95 -0.84
N LEU A 78 -16.52 -10.16 -1.86
CA LEU A 78 -17.19 -8.89 -1.65
C LEU A 78 -18.62 -9.12 -1.16
N ASN A 79 -18.95 -8.50 -0.04
CA ASN A 79 -20.32 -8.51 0.48
C ASN A 79 -20.76 -7.07 0.79
N ASP A 80 -22.05 -6.91 1.08
CA ASP A 80 -22.61 -5.57 1.32
C ASP A 80 -22.30 -5.04 2.73
N ALA A 81 -21.91 -5.92 3.65
CA ALA A 81 -21.66 -5.56 5.05
C ALA A 81 -20.21 -5.10 5.28
N ASP A 82 -19.25 -5.80 4.66
CA ASP A 82 -17.84 -5.60 4.94
C ASP A 82 -17.04 -5.40 3.66
N PRO A 83 -16.14 -4.41 3.61
CA PRO A 83 -15.21 -4.24 2.50
C PRO A 83 -14.17 -5.37 2.47
N VAL A 84 -13.68 -5.69 1.30
CA VAL A 84 -12.42 -6.42 1.19
C VAL A 84 -11.28 -5.46 1.52
N VAL A 85 -10.48 -5.80 2.53
CA VAL A 85 -9.35 -4.98 2.97
C VAL A 85 -8.05 -5.72 2.73
N VAL A 86 -7.14 -5.07 2.01
CA VAL A 86 -5.79 -5.58 1.75
C VAL A 86 -4.77 -4.53 2.14
N GLU A 87 -3.76 -4.93 2.86
CA GLU A 87 -2.67 -4.06 3.28
C GLU A 87 -1.33 -4.57 2.78
N THR A 88 -0.46 -3.65 2.43
CA THR A 88 0.93 -3.94 2.12
C THR A 88 1.84 -2.81 2.55
N ILE A 89 3.09 -3.15 2.83
CA ILE A 89 4.14 -2.19 3.16
C ILE A 89 4.90 -1.91 1.87
N LEU A 90 4.91 -0.65 1.46
CA LEU A 90 5.56 -0.18 0.24
C LEU A 90 6.64 0.86 0.55
N PRO A 91 7.65 0.98 -0.30
CA PRO A 91 8.62 2.06 -0.21
C PRO A 91 7.93 3.42 -0.29
N PRO A 92 8.40 4.43 0.45
CA PRO A 92 8.00 5.80 0.21
C PRO A 92 8.25 6.20 -1.23
N VAL A 93 7.35 6.99 -1.77
CA VAL A 93 7.37 7.42 -3.16
C VAL A 93 7.38 8.91 -3.21
N TYR A 94 8.45 9.48 -3.77
CA TYR A 94 8.60 10.91 -3.95
C TYR A 94 8.70 11.24 -5.43
N GLY A 95 7.82 12.12 -5.93
CA GLY A 95 7.93 12.69 -7.27
C GLY A 95 7.08 12.04 -8.37
N TYR A 96 7.01 12.74 -9.49
CA TYR A 96 6.02 12.64 -10.57
C TYR A 96 6.09 11.40 -11.49
N ASP A 97 7.03 10.48 -11.29
CA ASP A 97 7.34 9.45 -12.30
C ASP A 97 6.79 8.06 -11.94
N GLN A 98 5.80 7.98 -11.09
CA GLN A 98 5.35 6.69 -10.60
C GLN A 98 3.95 6.37 -11.11
N LYS A 99 3.90 5.35 -11.93
CA LYS A 99 2.66 4.69 -12.40
C LYS A 99 2.38 3.44 -11.55
N ALA A 100 2.52 3.57 -10.24
CA ALA A 100 2.13 2.48 -9.36
C ALA A 100 0.62 2.26 -9.47
N ALA A 101 0.20 1.01 -9.48
CA ALA A 101 -1.19 0.63 -9.58
C ALA A 101 -1.49 -0.53 -8.63
N VAL A 102 -2.74 -0.69 -8.24
CA VAL A 102 -3.25 -1.93 -7.70
C VAL A 102 -4.11 -2.62 -8.74
N SER A 103 -3.83 -3.88 -9.03
CA SER A 103 -4.58 -4.72 -9.95
C SER A 103 -5.21 -5.89 -9.19
N PHE A 104 -6.40 -6.26 -9.56
CA PHE A 104 -7.11 -7.41 -8.99
C PHE A 104 -8.15 -7.95 -9.96
N THR A 105 -8.59 -9.16 -9.71
CA THR A 105 -9.62 -9.82 -10.51
C THR A 105 -10.91 -9.94 -9.70
N ILE A 106 -12.06 -9.56 -10.27
CA ILE A 106 -13.38 -9.84 -9.69
C ILE A 106 -14.17 -10.68 -10.68
N ASP A 107 -14.67 -11.82 -10.23
CA ASP A 107 -15.44 -12.76 -11.04
C ASP A 107 -14.78 -13.09 -12.39
N GLY A 108 -13.44 -13.24 -12.37
CA GLY A 108 -12.62 -13.56 -13.54
C GLY A 108 -12.27 -12.37 -14.44
N LYS A 109 -12.74 -11.17 -14.14
CA LYS A 109 -12.41 -9.94 -14.88
C LYS A 109 -11.36 -9.11 -14.14
N GLU A 110 -10.34 -8.66 -14.85
CA GLU A 110 -9.26 -7.84 -14.28
C GLU A 110 -9.64 -6.36 -14.21
N TYR A 111 -9.27 -5.73 -13.10
CA TYR A 111 -9.40 -4.31 -12.83
C TYR A 111 -8.05 -3.77 -12.37
N ALA A 112 -7.77 -2.52 -12.72
CA ALA A 112 -6.58 -1.82 -12.25
C ALA A 112 -6.96 -0.39 -11.85
N TYR A 113 -6.40 0.05 -10.72
CA TYR A 113 -6.48 1.43 -10.25
C TYR A 113 -5.06 1.98 -10.20
N GLU A 114 -4.79 3.01 -11.02
CA GLU A 114 -3.53 3.75 -10.99
C GLU A 114 -3.59 4.78 -9.87
N PHE A 115 -2.59 4.77 -8.99
CA PHE A 115 -2.47 5.78 -7.95
C PHE A 115 -2.14 7.14 -8.59
N HIS A 116 -2.90 8.16 -8.23
CA HIS A 116 -2.73 9.49 -8.80
C HIS A 116 -1.32 10.03 -8.54
N ARG A 117 -0.75 10.72 -9.51
CA ARG A 117 0.61 11.29 -9.47
C ARG A 117 0.83 12.30 -8.36
N ASP A 118 -0.24 12.88 -7.84
CA ASP A 118 -0.21 13.92 -6.80
C ASP A 118 -0.14 13.33 -5.38
N HIS A 119 -0.17 12.00 -5.24
CA HIS A 119 -0.09 11.35 -3.95
C HIS A 119 1.29 10.72 -3.76
N GLU A 120 2.09 11.40 -2.98
CA GLU A 120 3.36 10.87 -2.49
C GLU A 120 3.08 9.97 -1.28
N TRP A 121 3.77 8.84 -1.21
CA TRP A 121 3.75 8.00 -0.02
C TRP A 121 4.95 8.33 0.86
N GLU A 122 4.69 8.86 2.03
CA GLU A 122 5.73 9.23 2.98
C GLU A 122 6.04 8.11 3.97
N ALA A 123 7.29 8.02 4.41
CA ALA A 123 7.70 7.08 5.45
C ALA A 123 6.92 7.33 6.75
N GLY A 124 6.45 6.26 7.38
CA GLY A 124 5.69 6.32 8.62
C GLY A 124 4.23 6.76 8.47
N MET A 125 3.76 6.91 7.22
CA MET A 125 2.36 7.23 6.95
C MET A 125 1.60 6.01 6.46
N LYS A 126 0.30 6.00 6.73
CA LYS A 126 -0.66 5.01 6.25
C LYS A 126 -1.64 5.68 5.31
N TYR A 127 -1.79 5.11 4.13
CA TYR A 127 -2.68 5.56 3.07
C TYR A 127 -3.78 4.55 2.85
N THR A 128 -5.03 4.96 3.02
CA THR A 128 -6.19 4.10 2.79
C THR A 128 -6.94 4.59 1.55
N TYR A 129 -6.97 3.77 0.52
CA TYR A 129 -7.72 4.03 -0.71
C TYR A 129 -9.01 3.21 -0.68
N THR A 130 -10.14 3.89 -0.81
CA THR A 130 -11.45 3.25 -0.89
C THR A 130 -11.93 3.22 -2.33
N LEU A 131 -12.09 2.01 -2.87
CA LEU A 131 -12.55 1.75 -4.24
C LEU A 131 -13.97 1.21 -4.19
N LYS A 132 -14.88 1.85 -4.90
CA LYS A 132 -16.27 1.39 -5.06
C LYS A 132 -16.45 0.69 -6.38
N MET A 133 -17.02 -0.51 -6.35
CA MET A 133 -17.37 -1.26 -7.54
C MET A 133 -18.82 -1.00 -7.88
N THR A 134 -19.09 -0.60 -9.13
CA THR A 134 -20.45 -0.38 -9.64
C THR A 134 -20.67 -1.14 -10.93
N GLY A 135 -21.91 -1.47 -11.21
CA GLY A 135 -22.31 -2.13 -12.46
C GLY A 135 -22.63 -3.61 -12.31
N ASN A 136 -23.05 -4.23 -13.39
CA ASN A 136 -23.44 -5.63 -13.44
C ASN A 136 -22.74 -6.35 -14.60
N TYR A 137 -22.99 -7.65 -14.71
CA TYR A 137 -22.41 -8.52 -15.76
C TYR A 137 -22.67 -8.02 -17.19
N ASN A 138 -23.76 -7.25 -17.41
CA ASN A 138 -24.22 -6.75 -18.70
C ASN A 138 -23.92 -5.25 -18.93
N SER A 139 -23.44 -4.54 -17.92
CA SER A 139 -23.04 -3.14 -18.04
C SER A 139 -21.55 -2.99 -17.71
N PRO A 140 -20.88 -1.94 -18.22
CA PRO A 140 -19.51 -1.69 -17.87
C PRO A 140 -19.41 -1.60 -16.35
N VAL A 141 -18.64 -2.49 -15.76
CA VAL A 141 -18.31 -2.39 -14.35
C VAL A 141 -17.29 -1.26 -14.23
N ASN A 142 -17.66 -0.24 -13.50
CA ASN A 142 -16.80 0.90 -13.21
C ASN A 142 -16.24 0.75 -11.80
N MET A 143 -14.99 1.14 -11.66
CA MET A 143 -14.32 1.30 -10.40
C MET A 143 -14.10 2.79 -10.17
N GLU A 144 -14.63 3.29 -9.07
CA GLU A 144 -14.46 4.68 -8.66
C GLU A 144 -13.66 4.75 -7.37
N GLN A 145 -12.69 5.66 -7.33
CA GLN A 145 -12.07 6.04 -6.08
C GLN A 145 -13.08 6.88 -5.30
N ALA A 146 -13.49 6.39 -4.13
CA ALA A 146 -14.43 7.09 -3.28
C ALA A 146 -13.75 8.04 -2.30
N ASP A 147 -12.60 7.63 -1.76
CA ASP A 147 -11.91 8.36 -0.70
C ASP A 147 -10.44 7.98 -0.62
N ILE A 148 -9.62 8.92 -0.12
CA ILE A 148 -8.24 8.67 0.30
C ILE A 148 -8.10 9.25 1.70
N ASP A 149 -7.78 8.39 2.66
CA ASP A 149 -7.48 8.77 4.03
C ASP A 149 -5.98 8.60 4.30
N VAL A 150 -5.36 9.60 4.93
CA VAL A 150 -3.94 9.61 5.24
C VAL A 150 -3.75 9.87 6.73
N GLU A 151 -3.12 8.95 7.41
CA GLU A 151 -2.88 9.03 8.84
C GLU A 151 -1.45 8.59 9.20
N TYR A 152 -0.97 8.99 10.38
CA TYR A 152 0.29 8.43 10.88
C TYR A 152 0.13 6.93 11.12
N TRP A 153 1.12 6.18 10.65
CA TRP A 153 1.19 4.75 10.94
C TRP A 153 1.61 4.58 12.39
N SER A 154 0.64 4.54 13.28
CA SER A 154 0.85 4.31 14.71
C SER A 154 1.35 2.89 14.99
N ARG A 155 2.17 2.79 16.01
CA ARG A 155 2.71 1.52 16.53
C ARG A 155 1.62 0.67 17.17
#